data_0b491436e3a030a1d0e324dc035d4706
#
_entry.id   0b491436e3a030a1d0e324dc035d4706
#
_cell.length_a   1.000
_cell.length_b   1.000
_cell.length_c   1.000
_cell.angle_alpha   90.00
_cell.angle_beta   90.00
_cell.angle_gamma   90.00
#
_symmetry.space_group_name_H-M   'P 1'
#
loop_
_entity.id
_entity.type
_entity.pdbx_description
1 polymer ?
#
loop_
_entity_poly.entity_id
_entity_poly.type
_entity_poly.pdbx_seq_one_letter_code
_entity_poly.pdbx_strand_id
1 'polypeptide(L)'
;MIMAMESLKGHLLIAGPSLVDPSFWRTVVLIGEHSEEGALGVILNRASEAAVAEAVPEFAELVDDIGQMYFGGPVQPSAIVVLADYVEPERASSLVLDSVGFLPSEVDPDSLGELRRARVYAGYAGWGPGQLDGELEEGSWIVELALPEDVFTADPETLWADVLRRKGGPFGVLALMPPDPSLN
;
A
#
# COMPACT_ATOMS: atom_id res chain seq x y z
N MET A 1 -26.30 5.38 -20.13
CA MET A 1 -25.06 4.62 -20.40
C MET A 1 -24.23 4.58 -19.13
N ILE A 2 -24.03 3.38 -18.60
CA ILE A 2 -23.21 3.20 -17.41
C ILE A 2 -21.76 3.25 -17.87
N MET A 3 -21.01 4.26 -17.40
CA MET A 3 -19.59 4.29 -17.65
C MET A 3 -18.93 3.19 -16.85
N ALA A 4 -18.12 2.37 -17.51
CA ALA A 4 -17.33 1.38 -16.83
C ALA A 4 -16.42 2.08 -15.81
N MET A 5 -16.43 1.58 -14.57
CA MET A 5 -15.57 2.11 -13.52
C MET A 5 -14.10 1.84 -13.88
N GLU A 6 -13.29 2.89 -13.89
CA GLU A 6 -11.85 2.71 -14.07
C GLU A 6 -11.25 2.11 -12.81
N SER A 7 -10.55 0.99 -12.98
CA SER A 7 -9.85 0.35 -11.89
C SER A 7 -8.70 1.23 -11.39
N LEU A 8 -8.62 1.41 -10.07
CA LEU A 8 -7.51 2.10 -9.42
C LEU A 8 -6.36 1.17 -9.03
N LYS A 9 -6.37 -0.06 -9.52
CA LYS A 9 -5.26 -0.99 -9.33
C LYS A 9 -3.94 -0.32 -9.77
N GLY A 10 -2.92 -0.39 -8.94
CA GLY A 10 -1.63 0.25 -9.20
C GLY A 10 -1.60 1.75 -8.89
N HIS A 11 -2.67 2.28 -8.31
CA HIS A 11 -2.73 3.67 -7.84
C HIS A 11 -2.56 3.74 -6.33
N LEU A 12 -2.13 4.90 -5.86
CA LEU A 12 -2.12 5.22 -4.44
C LEU A 12 -3.38 5.97 -4.07
N LEU A 13 -3.91 5.65 -2.89
CA LEU A 13 -4.88 6.48 -2.20
C LEU A 13 -4.15 7.18 -1.07
N ILE A 14 -4.13 8.50 -1.13
CA ILE A 14 -3.49 9.35 -0.12
C ILE A 14 -4.59 9.92 0.76
N ALA A 15 -4.52 9.69 2.07
CA ALA A 15 -5.53 10.17 2.99
C ALA A 15 -5.65 11.70 2.92
N GLY A 16 -6.85 12.18 2.62
CA GLY A 16 -7.14 13.62 2.61
C GLY A 16 -7.25 14.18 4.03
N PRO A 17 -7.25 15.50 4.19
CA PRO A 17 -7.28 16.15 5.51
C PRO A 17 -8.56 15.91 6.30
N SER A 18 -9.65 15.54 5.64
CA SER A 18 -10.92 15.21 6.30
C SER A 18 -10.96 13.79 6.86
N LEU A 19 -10.01 12.94 6.46
CA LEU A 19 -9.96 11.54 6.88
C LEU A 19 -9.19 11.45 8.20
N VAL A 20 -9.92 11.55 9.32
CA VAL A 20 -9.35 11.60 10.66
C VAL A 20 -9.43 10.28 11.42
N ASP A 21 -9.96 9.24 10.81
CA ASP A 21 -10.00 7.89 11.39
C ASP A 21 -8.56 7.45 11.71
N PRO A 22 -8.25 7.05 12.97
CA PRO A 22 -6.88 6.63 13.34
C PRO A 22 -6.30 5.51 12.47
N SER A 23 -7.16 4.65 11.91
CA SER A 23 -6.70 3.57 11.03
C SER A 23 -6.14 4.08 9.71
N PHE A 24 -6.60 5.24 9.24
CA PHE A 24 -6.26 5.75 7.91
C PHE A 24 -5.68 7.16 7.88
N TRP A 25 -5.61 7.83 9.01
CA TRP A 25 -5.09 9.18 9.06
C TRP A 25 -3.64 9.25 8.54
N ARG A 26 -3.42 10.12 7.54
CA ARG A 26 -2.12 10.32 6.87
C ARG A 26 -1.53 9.03 6.27
N THR A 27 -2.38 8.11 5.88
CA THR A 27 -1.92 6.88 5.21
C THR A 27 -1.78 7.06 3.71
N VAL A 28 -0.90 6.23 3.14
CA VAL A 28 -0.78 6.01 1.70
C VAL A 28 -1.09 4.54 1.47
N VAL A 29 -2.14 4.27 0.71
CA VAL A 29 -2.60 2.90 0.43
C VAL A 29 -2.35 2.56 -1.03
N LEU A 30 -1.70 1.43 -1.29
CA LEU A 30 -1.58 0.89 -2.64
C LEU A 30 -2.80 0.03 -2.94
N ILE A 31 -3.52 0.33 -3.99
CA ILE A 31 -4.66 -0.48 -4.42
C ILE A 31 -4.17 -1.67 -5.24
N GLY A 32 -4.42 -2.86 -4.72
CA GLY A 32 -4.07 -4.13 -5.36
C GLY A 32 -5.17 -4.71 -6.24
N GLU A 33 -6.43 -4.47 -5.87
CA GLU A 33 -7.60 -4.90 -6.63
C GLU A 33 -8.69 -3.84 -6.53
N HIS A 34 -9.40 -3.60 -7.63
CA HIS A 34 -10.55 -2.69 -7.65
C HIS A 34 -11.52 -3.11 -8.74
N SER A 35 -12.76 -3.37 -8.36
CA SER A 35 -13.83 -3.79 -9.24
C SER A 35 -15.18 -3.34 -8.70
N GLU A 36 -16.27 -3.72 -9.36
CA GLU A 36 -17.63 -3.49 -8.88
C GLU A 36 -17.93 -4.22 -7.56
N GLU A 37 -17.15 -5.25 -7.25
CA GLU A 37 -17.27 -6.04 -6.00
C GLU A 37 -16.58 -5.38 -4.81
N GLY A 38 -15.79 -4.33 -5.04
CA GLY A 38 -15.07 -3.59 -4.01
C GLY A 38 -13.61 -3.36 -4.36
N ALA A 39 -12.81 -3.09 -3.34
CA ALA A 39 -11.37 -2.85 -3.50
C ALA A 39 -10.59 -3.44 -2.33
N LEU A 40 -9.34 -3.79 -2.62
CA LEU A 40 -8.36 -4.26 -1.63
C LEU A 40 -7.06 -3.48 -1.83
N GLY A 41 -6.42 -3.14 -0.72
CA GLY A 41 -5.15 -2.45 -0.74
C GLY A 41 -4.33 -2.69 0.51
N VAL A 42 -3.11 -2.17 0.52
CA VAL A 42 -2.20 -2.23 1.68
C VAL A 42 -1.68 -0.85 2.00
N ILE A 43 -1.69 -0.51 3.27
CA ILE A 43 -1.07 0.73 3.77
C ILE A 43 0.44 0.57 3.66
N LEU A 44 1.10 1.51 3.00
CA LEU A 44 2.54 1.46 2.72
C LEU A 44 3.41 2.12 3.79
N ASN A 45 2.86 3.03 4.59
CA ASN A 45 3.66 3.93 5.43
C ASN A 45 3.46 3.75 6.93
N ARG A 46 3.06 2.56 7.37
CA ARG A 46 2.94 2.23 8.79
C ARG A 46 3.86 1.07 9.16
N ALA A 47 5.13 1.39 9.39
CA ALA A 47 6.11 0.44 9.90
C ALA A 47 5.78 0.06 11.34
N SER A 48 5.97 -1.23 11.67
CA SER A 48 5.90 -1.71 13.04
C SER A 48 7.30 -1.85 13.63
N GLU A 49 7.39 -2.11 14.93
CA GLU A 49 8.67 -2.37 15.59
C GLU A 49 9.10 -3.84 15.44
N ALA A 50 8.20 -4.72 15.00
CA ALA A 50 8.49 -6.15 14.86
C ALA A 50 9.34 -6.43 13.61
N ALA A 51 10.42 -7.21 13.77
CA ALA A 51 11.21 -7.67 12.64
C ALA A 51 10.53 -8.87 11.96
N VAL A 52 10.62 -8.94 10.64
CA VAL A 52 10.06 -10.07 9.87
C VAL A 52 10.70 -11.38 10.33
N ALA A 53 12.01 -11.39 10.57
CA ALA A 53 12.72 -12.59 11.03
C ALA A 53 12.21 -13.13 12.36
N GLU A 54 11.65 -12.30 13.22
CA GLU A 54 11.09 -12.70 14.52
C GLU A 54 9.60 -13.03 14.43
N ALA A 55 8.85 -12.24 13.67
CA ALA A 55 7.40 -12.37 13.59
C ALA A 55 6.94 -13.49 12.64
N VAL A 56 7.57 -13.60 11.49
CA VAL A 56 7.22 -14.58 10.44
C VAL A 56 8.51 -15.11 9.78
N PRO A 57 9.29 -15.92 10.51
CA PRO A 57 10.62 -16.35 10.06
C PRO A 57 10.62 -17.05 8.70
N GLU A 58 9.50 -17.65 8.29
CA GLU A 58 9.36 -18.28 6.98
C GLU A 58 9.53 -17.32 5.80
N PHE A 59 9.31 -16.03 6.02
CA PHE A 59 9.51 -15.01 4.99
C PHE A 59 10.86 -14.29 5.07
N ALA A 60 11.64 -14.57 6.13
CA ALA A 60 12.92 -13.88 6.35
C ALA A 60 13.97 -14.19 5.28
N GLU A 61 13.83 -15.31 4.58
CA GLU A 61 14.77 -15.76 3.57
C GLU A 61 14.41 -15.27 2.15
N LEU A 62 13.29 -14.58 1.98
CA LEU A 62 12.87 -14.10 0.64
C LEU A 62 13.86 -13.13 0.03
N VAL A 63 14.40 -12.24 0.82
CA VAL A 63 15.46 -11.27 0.43
C VAL A 63 16.38 -11.05 1.62
N ASP A 64 17.63 -10.68 1.36
CA ASP A 64 18.67 -10.56 2.38
C ASP A 64 18.37 -9.54 3.48
N ASP A 65 17.71 -8.43 3.14
CA ASP A 65 17.42 -7.35 4.09
C ASP A 65 15.91 -7.04 4.10
N ILE A 66 15.13 -8.01 4.55
CA ILE A 66 13.67 -7.86 4.54
C ILE A 66 13.15 -6.86 5.57
N GLY A 67 13.89 -6.65 6.65
CA GLY A 67 13.60 -5.61 7.64
C GLY A 67 12.39 -5.87 8.53
N GLN A 68 11.63 -4.80 8.76
CA GLN A 68 10.51 -4.79 9.69
C GLN A 68 9.19 -5.17 9.03
N MET A 69 8.25 -5.65 9.86
CA MET A 69 6.86 -5.80 9.48
C MET A 69 6.19 -4.45 9.34
N TYR A 70 5.19 -4.37 8.47
CA TYR A 70 4.33 -3.19 8.30
C TYR A 70 2.89 -3.53 8.64
N PHE A 71 2.12 -2.54 9.07
CA PHE A 71 0.66 -2.66 9.17
C PHE A 71 0.04 -2.35 7.82
N GLY A 72 -0.56 -3.37 7.19
CA GLY A 72 -1.20 -3.21 5.89
C GLY A 72 -2.64 -2.70 5.94
N GLY A 73 -3.29 -2.78 7.09
CA GLY A 73 -4.65 -2.30 7.29
C GLY A 73 -5.40 -3.02 8.40
N PRO A 74 -6.64 -2.56 8.69
CA PRO A 74 -7.43 -3.08 9.81
C PRO A 74 -8.15 -4.39 9.53
N VAL A 75 -8.21 -4.85 8.27
CA VAL A 75 -8.90 -6.08 7.91
C VAL A 75 -7.98 -7.27 8.13
N GLN A 76 -8.46 -8.27 8.83
CA GLN A 76 -7.73 -9.49 9.15
C GLN A 76 -6.29 -9.21 9.62
N PRO A 77 -6.09 -8.58 10.79
CA PRO A 77 -4.75 -8.14 11.24
C PRO A 77 -3.72 -9.25 11.37
N SER A 78 -4.15 -10.51 11.44
CA SER A 78 -3.26 -11.68 11.49
C SER A 78 -2.92 -12.23 10.09
N ALA A 79 -3.57 -11.76 9.04
CA ALA A 79 -3.25 -12.17 7.68
C ALA A 79 -1.92 -11.54 7.25
N ILE A 80 -1.08 -12.34 6.61
CA ILE A 80 0.22 -11.87 6.12
C ILE A 80 0.11 -11.61 4.62
N VAL A 81 0.50 -10.42 4.22
CA VAL A 81 0.53 -9.98 2.81
C VAL A 81 1.96 -9.59 2.47
N VAL A 82 2.46 -10.06 1.35
CA VAL A 82 3.82 -9.75 0.91
C VAL A 82 3.76 -9.10 -0.47
N LEU A 83 4.38 -7.93 -0.60
CA LEU A 83 4.67 -7.30 -1.88
C LEU A 83 6.13 -7.55 -2.23
N ALA A 84 6.38 -7.99 -3.44
CA ALA A 84 7.71 -8.31 -3.92
C ALA A 84 7.99 -7.66 -5.28
N ASP A 85 9.24 -7.31 -5.50
CA ASP A 85 9.75 -6.81 -6.78
C ASP A 85 10.47 -7.96 -7.47
N TYR A 86 9.86 -8.50 -8.52
CA TYR A 86 10.33 -9.69 -9.22
C TYR A 86 11.40 -9.34 -10.25
N VAL A 87 12.50 -10.07 -10.24
CA VAL A 87 13.50 -10.01 -11.34
C VAL A 87 12.88 -10.56 -12.62
N GLU A 88 12.06 -11.60 -12.50
CA GLU A 88 11.34 -12.24 -13.60
C GLU A 88 9.83 -12.03 -13.39
N PRO A 89 9.24 -10.90 -13.86
CA PRO A 89 7.82 -10.58 -13.61
C PRO A 89 6.84 -11.65 -14.10
N GLU A 90 7.22 -12.43 -15.09
CA GLU A 90 6.41 -13.54 -15.64
C GLU A 90 6.18 -14.65 -14.61
N ARG A 91 6.95 -14.71 -13.54
CA ARG A 91 6.76 -15.66 -12.44
C ARG A 91 5.75 -15.18 -11.40
N ALA A 92 5.37 -13.91 -11.46
CA ALA A 92 4.37 -13.37 -10.54
C ALA A 92 2.98 -13.86 -10.91
N SER A 93 2.19 -14.26 -9.91
CA SER A 93 0.79 -14.63 -10.12
C SER A 93 -0.13 -13.43 -10.20
N SER A 94 0.26 -12.30 -9.60
CA SER A 94 -0.56 -11.09 -9.58
C SER A 94 0.31 -9.84 -9.48
N LEU A 95 0.64 -9.25 -10.62
CA LEU A 95 1.34 -7.97 -10.67
C LEU A 95 0.37 -6.83 -10.37
N VAL A 96 0.83 -5.85 -9.64
CA VAL A 96 0.07 -4.63 -9.29
C VAL A 96 0.59 -3.43 -10.07
N LEU A 97 1.90 -3.27 -10.15
CA LEU A 97 2.55 -2.22 -10.93
C LEU A 97 3.94 -2.69 -11.35
N ASP A 98 4.30 -2.47 -12.61
CA ASP A 98 5.59 -2.87 -13.18
C ASP A 98 5.95 -4.32 -12.81
N SER A 99 7.06 -4.52 -12.10
CA SER A 99 7.53 -5.83 -11.62
C SER A 99 7.13 -6.13 -10.18
N VAL A 100 6.27 -5.28 -9.59
CA VAL A 100 5.83 -5.43 -8.19
C VAL A 100 4.48 -6.12 -8.14
N GLY A 101 4.38 -7.16 -7.33
CA GLY A 101 3.14 -7.92 -7.16
C GLY A 101 3.05 -8.58 -5.80
N PHE A 102 1.88 -9.14 -5.53
CA PHE A 102 1.65 -9.92 -4.32
C PHE A 102 2.21 -11.34 -4.47
N LEU A 103 2.76 -11.87 -3.39
CA LEU A 103 3.05 -13.29 -3.33
C LEU A 103 1.74 -14.08 -3.16
N PRO A 104 1.61 -15.25 -3.81
CA PRO A 104 0.46 -16.11 -3.57
C PRO A 104 0.48 -16.65 -2.14
N SER A 105 -0.70 -17.07 -1.64
CA SER A 105 -0.85 -17.58 -0.26
C SER A 105 -0.09 -18.88 -0.01
N GLU A 106 0.11 -19.67 -1.05
CA GLU A 106 0.97 -20.86 -1.01
C GLU A 106 2.22 -20.60 -1.83
N VAL A 107 3.33 -20.36 -1.14
CA VAL A 107 4.59 -19.98 -1.78
C VAL A 107 5.50 -21.18 -1.88
N ASP A 108 5.85 -21.54 -3.13
CA ASP A 108 7.00 -22.36 -3.44
C ASP A 108 8.15 -21.39 -3.77
N PRO A 109 9.17 -21.26 -2.90
CA PRO A 109 10.28 -20.32 -3.16
C PRO A 109 10.98 -20.55 -4.49
N ASP A 110 11.04 -21.79 -4.95
CA ASP A 110 11.68 -22.12 -6.23
C ASP A 110 10.89 -21.58 -7.44
N SER A 111 9.57 -21.39 -7.29
CA SER A 111 8.72 -20.88 -8.36
C SER A 111 8.78 -19.37 -8.55
N LEU A 112 9.24 -18.63 -7.52
CA LEU A 112 9.28 -17.17 -7.53
C LEU A 112 10.44 -16.59 -8.34
N GLY A 113 11.51 -17.37 -8.52
CA GLY A 113 12.76 -16.84 -9.04
C GLY A 113 13.41 -15.89 -8.04
N GLU A 114 14.28 -15.02 -8.54
CA GLU A 114 14.96 -14.03 -7.71
C GLU A 114 14.05 -12.81 -7.46
N LEU A 115 14.04 -12.34 -6.23
CA LEU A 115 13.34 -11.12 -5.83
C LEU A 115 14.37 -10.02 -5.52
N ARG A 116 14.15 -8.81 -6.06
CA ARG A 116 15.00 -7.65 -5.73
C ARG A 116 14.74 -7.12 -4.35
N ARG A 117 13.47 -7.04 -4.01
CA ARG A 117 12.99 -6.45 -2.75
C ARG A 117 11.71 -7.13 -2.35
N ALA A 118 11.44 -7.19 -1.06
CA ALA A 118 10.14 -7.64 -0.56
C ALA A 118 9.80 -6.89 0.71
N ARG A 119 8.51 -6.73 0.97
CA ARG A 119 8.01 -6.09 2.19
C ARG A 119 6.81 -6.85 2.70
N VAL A 120 6.78 -7.10 3.99
CA VAL A 120 5.77 -7.94 4.64
C VAL A 120 4.83 -7.08 5.46
N TYR A 121 3.53 -7.30 5.29
CA TYR A 121 2.46 -6.54 5.93
C TYR A 121 1.57 -7.46 6.73
N ALA A 122 1.11 -6.99 7.89
CA ALA A 122 0.06 -7.63 8.68
C ALA A 122 -1.27 -6.92 8.41
N GLY A 123 -2.28 -7.67 7.96
CA GLY A 123 -3.57 -7.11 7.60
C GLY A 123 -3.57 -6.35 6.27
N TYR A 124 -4.75 -5.89 5.89
CA TYR A 124 -4.94 -5.13 4.66
C TYR A 124 -6.11 -4.15 4.81
N ALA A 125 -6.28 -3.27 3.82
CA ALA A 125 -7.39 -2.34 3.74
C ALA A 125 -8.41 -2.88 2.73
N GLY A 126 -9.70 -2.80 3.03
CA GLY A 126 -10.76 -3.31 2.18
C GLY A 126 -11.92 -2.34 2.06
N TRP A 127 -12.55 -2.33 0.91
CA TRP A 127 -13.76 -1.56 0.60
C TRP A 127 -14.80 -2.50 0.01
N GLY A 128 -16.04 -2.37 0.49
CA GLY A 128 -17.17 -3.08 -0.10
C GLY A 128 -17.60 -2.50 -1.45
N PRO A 129 -18.59 -3.13 -2.12
CA PRO A 129 -19.06 -2.63 -3.41
C PRO A 129 -19.49 -1.16 -3.36
N GLY A 130 -18.87 -0.31 -4.21
CA GLY A 130 -19.18 1.11 -4.30
C GLY A 130 -18.66 1.98 -3.15
N GLN A 131 -18.10 1.40 -2.11
CA GLN A 131 -17.65 2.16 -0.94
C GLN A 131 -16.50 3.10 -1.29
N LEU A 132 -15.49 2.60 -2.00
CA LEU A 132 -14.35 3.43 -2.39
C LEU A 132 -14.79 4.59 -3.30
N ASP A 133 -15.66 4.33 -4.25
CA ASP A 133 -16.17 5.36 -5.15
C ASP A 133 -16.90 6.46 -4.37
N GLY A 134 -17.69 6.10 -3.36
CA GLY A 134 -18.33 7.06 -2.48
C GLY A 134 -17.36 7.90 -1.68
N GLU A 135 -16.32 7.28 -1.14
CA GLU A 135 -15.27 8.00 -0.38
C GLU A 135 -14.45 8.94 -1.29
N LEU A 136 -14.22 8.55 -2.55
CA LEU A 136 -13.58 9.41 -3.53
C LEU A 136 -14.43 10.64 -3.86
N GLU A 137 -15.73 10.46 -4.03
CA GLU A 137 -16.66 11.58 -4.26
C GLU A 137 -16.72 12.53 -3.08
N GLU A 138 -16.58 12.04 -1.86
CA GLU A 138 -16.54 12.86 -0.64
C GLU A 138 -15.19 13.57 -0.45
N GLY A 139 -14.17 13.24 -1.23
CA GLY A 139 -12.84 13.83 -1.11
C GLY A 139 -12.01 13.25 0.03
N SER A 140 -12.37 12.06 0.54
CA SER A 140 -11.61 11.40 1.61
C SER A 140 -10.22 10.98 1.15
N TRP A 141 -10.08 10.63 -0.12
CA TRP A 141 -8.84 10.14 -0.70
C TRP A 141 -8.40 10.98 -1.89
N ILE A 142 -7.09 11.20 -1.98
CA ILE A 142 -6.42 11.82 -3.12
C ILE A 142 -5.75 10.68 -3.90
N VAL A 143 -5.93 10.65 -5.22
CA VAL A 143 -5.42 9.58 -6.08
C VAL A 143 -4.15 10.02 -6.79
N GLU A 144 -3.14 9.16 -6.83
CA GLU A 144 -1.90 9.35 -7.58
C GLU A 144 -1.43 8.00 -8.13
N LEU A 145 -0.70 8.01 -9.23
CA LEU A 145 -0.06 6.79 -9.73
C LEU A 145 1.03 6.34 -8.75
N ALA A 146 1.06 5.03 -8.46
CA ALA A 146 2.10 4.47 -7.62
C ALA A 146 3.39 4.26 -8.40
N LEU A 147 4.52 4.38 -7.69
CA LEU A 147 5.83 3.99 -8.18
C LEU A 147 6.37 2.85 -7.30
N PRO A 148 7.22 1.95 -7.85
CA PRO A 148 7.84 0.91 -7.02
C PRO A 148 8.56 1.47 -5.79
N GLU A 149 9.18 2.64 -5.91
CA GLU A 149 9.88 3.32 -4.82
C GLU A 149 8.94 3.72 -3.67
N ASP A 150 7.67 3.94 -3.95
CA ASP A 150 6.67 4.23 -2.90
C ASP A 150 6.46 3.00 -2.02
N VAL A 151 6.39 1.81 -2.63
CA VAL A 151 6.21 0.54 -1.93
C VAL A 151 7.41 0.24 -1.03
N PHE A 152 8.62 0.42 -1.57
CA PHE A 152 9.87 0.06 -0.88
C PHE A 152 10.60 1.28 -0.30
N THR A 153 9.84 2.30 0.07
CA THR A 153 10.42 3.52 0.65
C THR A 153 11.30 3.21 1.86
N ALA A 154 12.46 3.85 1.92
CA ALA A 154 13.35 3.78 3.09
C ALA A 154 12.82 4.63 4.25
N ASP A 155 11.91 5.55 3.97
CA ASP A 155 11.39 6.50 4.95
C ASP A 155 9.85 6.54 4.90
N PRO A 156 9.18 5.56 5.52
CA PRO A 156 7.72 5.50 5.51
C PRO A 156 7.06 6.70 6.20
N GLU A 157 7.74 7.35 7.14
CA GLU A 157 7.18 8.48 7.88
C GLU A 157 6.98 9.71 7.00
N THR A 158 7.79 9.88 5.96
CA THR A 158 7.68 11.02 5.05
C THR A 158 6.85 10.73 3.81
N LEU A 159 6.48 9.48 3.56
CA LEU A 159 5.85 9.06 2.30
C LEU A 159 4.59 9.87 1.97
N TRP A 160 3.71 10.09 2.93
CA TRP A 160 2.47 10.85 2.73
C TRP A 160 2.77 12.25 2.15
N ALA A 161 3.69 12.98 2.78
CA ALA A 161 4.08 14.31 2.32
C ALA A 161 4.83 14.27 0.98
N ASP A 162 5.69 13.28 0.78
CA ASP A 162 6.48 13.14 -0.43
C ASP A 162 5.60 12.89 -1.67
N VAL A 163 4.61 12.03 -1.54
CA VAL A 163 3.68 11.74 -2.64
C VAL A 163 2.82 12.95 -2.96
N LEU A 164 2.37 13.70 -1.95
CA LEU A 164 1.62 14.94 -2.15
C LEU A 164 2.45 16.01 -2.85
N ARG A 165 3.74 16.15 -2.49
CA ARG A 165 4.66 17.07 -3.19
C ARG A 165 4.85 16.66 -4.64
N ARG A 166 4.98 15.38 -4.90
CA ARG A 166 5.12 14.84 -6.27
C ARG A 166 3.89 15.15 -7.11
N LYS A 167 2.69 15.03 -6.54
CA LYS A 167 1.45 15.39 -7.21
C LYS A 167 1.41 16.90 -7.55
N GLY A 168 1.94 17.74 -6.67
CA GLY A 168 2.12 19.15 -6.91
C GLY A 168 0.89 20.01 -6.72
N GLY A 169 0.97 21.30 -7.11
CA GLY A 169 -0.12 22.25 -6.97
C GLY A 169 -0.58 22.40 -5.52
N PRO A 170 -1.90 22.45 -5.26
CA PRO A 170 -2.43 22.60 -3.90
C PRO A 170 -2.06 21.43 -2.99
N PHE A 171 -1.72 20.26 -3.53
CA PHE A 171 -1.32 19.10 -2.76
C PHE A 171 0.06 19.29 -2.11
N GLY A 172 0.95 20.05 -2.75
CA GLY A 172 2.23 20.42 -2.15
C GLY A 172 2.07 21.27 -0.90
N VAL A 173 1.06 22.13 -0.88
CA VAL A 173 0.71 22.93 0.31
C VAL A 173 0.16 22.03 1.42
N LEU A 174 -0.72 21.10 1.05
CA LEU A 174 -1.28 20.12 1.99
C LEU A 174 -0.17 19.30 2.67
N ALA A 175 0.90 18.99 1.95
CA ALA A 175 2.05 18.24 2.47
C ALA A 175 2.75 18.94 3.65
N LEU A 176 2.53 20.24 3.82
CA LEU A 176 3.11 21.04 4.91
C LEU A 176 2.29 20.97 6.21
N MET A 177 1.12 20.34 6.19
CA MET A 177 0.31 20.21 7.40
C MET A 177 1.07 19.48 8.51
N PRO A 178 1.10 20.02 9.72
CA PRO A 178 1.77 19.34 10.84
C PRO A 178 1.06 18.04 11.20
N PRO A 179 1.79 17.02 11.70
CA PRO A 179 1.21 15.73 12.08
C PRO A 179 0.14 15.84 13.17
N ASP A 180 0.30 16.79 14.07
CA ASP A 180 -0.66 17.02 15.15
C ASP A 180 -1.47 18.28 14.86
N PRO A 181 -2.80 18.15 14.61
CA PRO A 181 -3.65 19.31 14.31
C PRO A 181 -3.70 20.34 15.44
N SER A 182 -3.37 19.95 16.68
CA SER A 182 -3.36 20.87 17.82
C SER A 182 -2.17 21.83 17.81
N LEU A 183 -1.20 21.61 16.93
CA LEU A 183 -0.01 22.44 16.78
C LEU A 183 -0.18 23.59 15.77
N ASN A 184 -1.38 23.83 15.28
CA ASN A 184 -1.70 24.98 14.42
C ASN A 184 -1.89 26.25 15.24
#